data_c00ff49b3fee1c784595fd3298af8ab4
#
_entry.id   c00ff49b3fee1c784595fd3298af8ab4
#
_cell.length_a   1.000
_cell.length_b   1.000
_cell.length_c   1.000
_cell.angle_alpha   90.00
_cell.angle_beta   90.00
_cell.angle_gamma   90.00
#
_symmetry.space_group_name_H-M   'P 1'
#
loop_
_entity.id
_entity.type
_entity.pdbx_description
1 polymer ?
#
loop_
_entity_poly.entity_id
_entity_poly.type
_entity_poly.pdbx_seq_one_letter_code
_entity_poly.pdbx_strand_id
1 'polypeptide(L)'
;MKKKKAGLLIGIGIALVVLVVAVPILISLNTRVTEYPYSPELPTPGIGVDIKNDGFAMRAYIAWNKFYNNTASALWRAPEGVAKKNLKVTARDGAEIGGYILEPAGSENEKLTTMLYCHGGAFFMPILPSSLGCAAYYVKELNCRVFMPEYRLTPANPYPTPVNDCYDTLKYLAEYKYTDTEKVIIYGESAGGDLAAEVMHMCRDEDLLKPVAHMLIYPVTDCAQHYASLTEYEHATWSREANLNMWKLYLDGREASALPYAVPMLMENYENFPPVYIEPSEMDTLRDQAIAYAEKMRTYGVDVTETVIEGAYHGFDGNMDSELVKRTLEARVNWLKTIEKESQN
;
A
#
# COMPACT_ATOMS: atom_id res chain seq x y z
N MET A 1 -21.87 21.03 -39.91
CA MET A 1 -20.74 20.43 -39.18
C MET A 1 -20.46 21.04 -37.80
N LYS A 2 -20.42 22.38 -37.63
CA LYS A 2 -20.14 23.03 -36.31
C LYS A 2 -21.16 22.69 -35.20
N LYS A 3 -22.49 22.63 -35.51
CA LYS A 3 -23.51 22.27 -34.51
C LYS A 3 -23.44 20.82 -34.02
N LYS A 4 -23.03 19.85 -34.86
CA LYS A 4 -22.84 18.45 -34.44
C LYS A 4 -21.62 18.29 -33.52
N LYS A 5 -20.53 19.03 -33.76
CA LYS A 5 -19.35 19.04 -32.88
C LYS A 5 -19.63 19.67 -31.53
N ALA A 6 -20.44 20.76 -31.48
CA ALA A 6 -20.84 21.39 -30.21
C ALA A 6 -21.75 20.47 -29.39
N GLY A 7 -22.70 19.77 -29.99
CA GLY A 7 -23.55 18.80 -29.29
C GLY A 7 -22.77 17.61 -28.74
N LEU A 8 -21.75 17.13 -29.47
CA LEU A 8 -20.87 16.07 -29.01
C LEU A 8 -20.01 16.52 -27.82
N LEU A 9 -19.45 17.72 -27.85
CA LEU A 9 -18.67 18.29 -26.75
C LEU A 9 -19.50 18.55 -25.49
N ILE A 10 -20.76 19.00 -25.65
CA ILE A 10 -21.70 19.15 -24.54
C ILE A 10 -22.08 17.79 -23.96
N GLY A 11 -22.34 16.80 -24.80
CA GLY A 11 -22.62 15.42 -24.37
C GLY A 11 -21.46 14.79 -23.60
N ILE A 12 -20.21 14.97 -24.06
CA ILE A 12 -19.00 14.52 -23.36
C ILE A 12 -18.83 15.28 -22.04
N GLY A 13 -19.09 16.59 -22.02
CA GLY A 13 -19.01 17.38 -20.79
C GLY A 13 -20.04 16.93 -19.74
N ILE A 14 -21.29 16.67 -20.15
CA ILE A 14 -22.35 16.15 -19.26
C ILE A 14 -21.98 14.73 -18.76
N ALA A 15 -21.52 13.85 -19.64
CA ALA A 15 -21.08 12.50 -19.26
C ALA A 15 -19.90 12.54 -18.28
N LEU A 16 -18.95 13.46 -18.46
CA LEU A 16 -17.85 13.72 -17.54
C LEU A 16 -18.36 14.22 -16.18
N VAL A 17 -19.27 15.16 -16.15
CA VAL A 17 -19.86 15.68 -14.89
C VAL A 17 -20.64 14.58 -14.17
N VAL A 18 -21.41 13.75 -14.88
CA VAL A 18 -22.12 12.61 -14.29
C VAL A 18 -21.13 11.58 -13.74
N LEU A 19 -20.07 11.24 -14.47
CA LEU A 19 -19.03 10.33 -14.01
C LEU A 19 -18.25 10.90 -12.82
N VAL A 20 -17.91 12.18 -12.85
CA VAL A 20 -17.05 12.82 -11.84
C VAL A 20 -17.81 13.17 -10.56
N VAL A 21 -19.10 13.44 -10.64
CA VAL A 21 -19.90 13.94 -9.51
C VAL A 21 -20.97 12.94 -9.06
N ALA A 22 -21.75 12.40 -9.99
CA ALA A 22 -22.89 11.55 -9.63
C ALA A 22 -22.47 10.13 -9.20
N VAL A 23 -21.44 9.56 -9.81
CA VAL A 23 -20.97 8.21 -9.42
C VAL A 23 -20.36 8.21 -8.02
N PRO A 24 -19.45 9.14 -7.64
CA PRO A 24 -18.98 9.25 -6.25
C PRO A 24 -20.11 9.51 -5.25
N ILE A 25 -21.08 10.35 -5.58
CA ILE A 25 -22.24 10.62 -4.71
C ILE A 25 -23.10 9.36 -4.53
N LEU A 26 -23.37 8.61 -5.60
CA LEU A 26 -24.14 7.37 -5.52
C LEU A 26 -23.38 6.28 -4.74
N ILE A 27 -22.07 6.22 -4.86
CA ILE A 27 -21.22 5.34 -4.09
C ILE A 27 -21.21 5.79 -2.62
N SER A 28 -21.05 7.08 -2.33
CA SER A 28 -21.03 7.63 -0.96
C SER A 28 -22.35 7.46 -0.21
N LEU A 29 -23.49 7.44 -0.91
CA LEU A 29 -24.80 7.20 -0.31
C LEU A 29 -25.01 5.77 0.18
N ASN A 30 -24.19 4.83 -0.31
CA ASN A 30 -24.25 3.43 0.08
C ASN A 30 -23.15 3.00 1.07
N THR A 31 -22.19 3.87 1.37
CA THR A 31 -21.03 3.57 2.22
C THR A 31 -20.98 4.50 3.42
N ARG A 32 -21.95 4.36 4.34
CA ARG A 32 -21.89 5.07 5.62
C ARG A 32 -20.87 4.39 6.52
N VAL A 33 -19.82 5.10 6.88
CA VAL A 33 -18.94 4.70 7.96
C VAL A 33 -19.71 4.83 9.27
N THR A 34 -19.65 3.80 10.11
CA THR A 34 -20.15 3.89 11.47
C THR A 34 -19.29 4.88 12.25
N GLU A 35 -19.90 5.70 13.09
CA GLU A 35 -19.18 6.56 14.01
C GLU A 35 -18.54 5.70 15.11
N TYR A 36 -17.24 5.48 14.99
CA TYR A 36 -16.41 4.93 16.06
C TYR A 36 -15.73 6.09 16.81
N PRO A 37 -15.23 5.87 18.03
CA PRO A 37 -14.56 6.93 18.81
C PRO A 37 -13.14 7.20 18.29
N TYR A 38 -13.04 7.60 17.02
CA TYR A 38 -11.76 7.95 16.41
C TYR A 38 -11.07 9.09 17.13
N SER A 39 -9.75 9.16 17.02
CA SER A 39 -8.97 10.27 17.57
C SER A 39 -9.52 11.61 17.07
N PRO A 40 -9.74 12.58 17.97
CA PRO A 40 -10.18 13.92 17.58
C PRO A 40 -9.14 14.69 16.76
N GLU A 41 -7.91 14.20 16.69
CA GLU A 41 -6.85 14.75 15.84
C GLU A 41 -6.98 14.32 14.37
N LEU A 42 -7.81 13.33 14.10
CA LEU A 42 -8.09 12.87 12.74
C LEU A 42 -9.43 13.46 12.25
N PRO A 43 -9.54 13.77 10.95
CA PRO A 43 -10.83 14.09 10.39
C PRO A 43 -11.76 12.87 10.51
N THR A 44 -13.02 13.09 10.84
CA THR A 44 -14.02 12.02 10.82
C THR A 44 -14.11 11.47 9.41
N PRO A 45 -13.91 10.16 9.20
CA PRO A 45 -13.96 9.60 7.87
C PRO A 45 -15.38 9.70 7.31
N GLY A 46 -15.52 10.39 6.18
CA GLY A 46 -16.84 10.61 5.54
C GLY A 46 -17.31 9.43 4.72
N ILE A 47 -16.39 8.58 4.27
CA ILE A 47 -16.67 7.48 3.35
C ILE A 47 -15.81 6.28 3.73
N GLY A 48 -16.45 5.11 3.86
CA GLY A 48 -15.78 3.81 3.96
C GLY A 48 -15.77 3.10 2.61
N VAL A 49 -14.84 2.17 2.45
CA VAL A 49 -14.85 1.24 1.33
C VAL A 49 -15.70 0.04 1.72
N ASP A 50 -16.93 0.02 1.26
CA ASP A 50 -17.87 -1.09 1.46
C ASP A 50 -18.27 -1.65 0.09
N ILE A 51 -17.51 -2.61 -0.40
CA ILE A 51 -17.73 -3.21 -1.71
C ILE A 51 -18.62 -4.45 -1.53
N LYS A 52 -19.93 -4.23 -1.58
CA LYS A 52 -20.95 -5.27 -1.28
C LYS A 52 -21.11 -6.35 -2.35
N ASN A 53 -20.50 -6.18 -3.54
CA ASN A 53 -20.80 -7.13 -4.63
C ASN A 53 -19.71 -7.06 -5.72
N ASP A 54 -19.41 -8.18 -6.34
CA ASP A 54 -18.56 -8.35 -7.53
C ASP A 54 -19.23 -7.91 -8.86
N GLY A 55 -20.43 -7.29 -8.78
CA GLY A 55 -21.23 -6.88 -9.92
C GLY A 55 -20.77 -5.61 -10.63
N PHE A 56 -21.70 -5.01 -11.38
CA PHE A 56 -21.45 -3.79 -12.19
C PHE A 56 -20.96 -2.61 -11.32
N ALA A 57 -21.52 -2.43 -10.13
CA ALA A 57 -21.15 -1.33 -9.22
C ALA A 57 -19.68 -1.41 -8.80
N MET A 58 -19.19 -2.59 -8.46
CA MET A 58 -17.79 -2.81 -8.13
C MET A 58 -16.86 -2.52 -9.30
N ARG A 59 -17.18 -3.03 -10.50
CA ARG A 59 -16.38 -2.74 -11.69
C ARG A 59 -16.34 -1.25 -12.02
N ALA A 60 -17.46 -0.55 -11.87
CA ALA A 60 -17.52 0.89 -12.06
C ALA A 60 -16.68 1.64 -11.00
N TYR A 61 -16.73 1.20 -9.75
CA TYR A 61 -15.93 1.74 -8.65
C TYR A 61 -14.43 1.56 -8.90
N ILE A 62 -14.00 0.35 -9.27
CA ILE A 62 -12.59 0.06 -9.62
C ILE A 62 -12.14 0.93 -10.80
N ALA A 63 -12.92 0.99 -11.88
CA ALA A 63 -12.59 1.78 -13.05
C ALA A 63 -12.48 3.29 -12.73
N TRP A 64 -13.38 3.79 -11.87
CA TRP A 64 -13.36 5.16 -11.40
C TRP A 64 -12.12 5.46 -10.55
N ASN A 65 -11.82 4.60 -9.55
CA ASN A 65 -10.64 4.76 -8.71
C ASN A 65 -9.36 4.73 -9.54
N LYS A 66 -9.28 3.81 -10.51
CA LYS A 66 -8.15 3.73 -11.44
C LYS A 66 -7.97 5.02 -12.23
N PHE A 67 -9.03 5.57 -12.79
CA PHE A 67 -8.98 6.82 -13.54
C PHE A 67 -8.60 8.01 -12.65
N TYR A 68 -9.30 8.16 -11.52
CA TYR A 68 -9.10 9.27 -10.59
C TYR A 68 -7.69 9.28 -10.00
N ASN A 69 -7.26 8.17 -9.40
CA ASN A 69 -5.98 8.09 -8.71
C ASN A 69 -4.79 8.14 -9.68
N ASN A 70 -4.86 7.49 -10.85
CA ASN A 70 -3.82 7.64 -11.87
C ASN A 70 -3.67 9.10 -12.31
N THR A 71 -4.78 9.80 -12.51
CA THR A 71 -4.73 11.22 -12.88
C THR A 71 -4.19 12.08 -11.73
N ALA A 72 -4.68 11.87 -10.52
CA ALA A 72 -4.27 12.63 -9.34
C ALA A 72 -2.79 12.40 -9.01
N SER A 73 -2.30 11.15 -9.06
CA SER A 73 -0.89 10.82 -8.80
C SER A 73 0.03 11.30 -9.91
N ALA A 74 -0.41 11.31 -11.17
CA ALA A 74 0.36 11.89 -12.26
C ALA A 74 0.52 13.42 -12.10
N LEU A 75 -0.54 14.09 -11.64
CA LEU A 75 -0.56 15.54 -11.39
C LEU A 75 0.06 15.93 -10.04
N TRP A 76 0.25 14.98 -9.13
CA TRP A 76 0.85 15.24 -7.83
C TRP A 76 2.26 15.79 -7.99
N ARG A 77 2.54 16.87 -7.27
CA ARG A 77 3.84 17.54 -7.29
C ARG A 77 4.61 17.21 -6.03
N ALA A 78 5.83 16.76 -6.22
CA ALA A 78 6.74 16.53 -5.10
C ALA A 78 6.99 17.84 -4.34
N PRO A 79 7.10 17.79 -3.01
CA PRO A 79 7.47 18.95 -2.21
C PRO A 79 8.90 19.38 -2.51
N GLU A 80 9.25 20.61 -2.10
CA GLU A 80 10.61 21.14 -2.24
C GLU A 80 11.65 20.17 -1.64
N GLY A 81 12.73 19.96 -2.36
CA GLY A 81 13.82 19.05 -1.99
C GLY A 81 13.59 17.59 -2.42
N VAL A 82 12.45 17.24 -3.02
CA VAL A 82 12.17 15.90 -3.52
C VAL A 82 11.97 15.91 -5.03
N ALA A 83 12.68 15.04 -5.74
CA ALA A 83 12.45 14.77 -7.16
C ALA A 83 11.51 13.56 -7.34
N LYS A 84 10.57 13.67 -8.29
CA LYS A 84 9.71 12.55 -8.74
C LYS A 84 10.06 12.20 -10.18
N LYS A 85 10.40 10.95 -10.43
CA LYS A 85 10.71 10.39 -11.76
C LYS A 85 9.78 9.23 -12.07
N ASN A 86 9.59 8.94 -13.34
CA ASN A 86 8.85 7.74 -13.74
C ASN A 86 9.74 6.50 -13.56
N LEU A 87 9.20 5.48 -12.94
CA LEU A 87 9.77 4.14 -12.90
C LEU A 87 9.34 3.36 -14.15
N LYS A 88 10.24 2.55 -14.68
CA LYS A 88 9.96 1.56 -15.74
C LYS A 88 10.79 0.32 -15.48
N VAL A 89 10.12 -0.78 -15.24
CA VAL A 89 10.72 -2.09 -15.02
C VAL A 89 10.12 -3.09 -16.01
N THR A 90 10.92 -3.97 -16.53
CA THR A 90 10.43 -5.10 -17.34
C THR A 90 10.14 -6.28 -16.40
N ALA A 91 8.88 -6.67 -16.33
CA ALA A 91 8.46 -7.85 -15.56
C ALA A 91 9.01 -9.15 -16.19
N ARG A 92 9.06 -10.22 -15.40
CA ARG A 92 9.49 -11.56 -15.83
C ARG A 92 8.70 -12.13 -17.00
N ASP A 93 7.48 -11.67 -17.21
CA ASP A 93 6.61 -12.05 -18.35
C ASP A 93 6.71 -11.10 -19.55
N GLY A 94 7.62 -10.11 -19.48
CA GLY A 94 7.89 -9.13 -20.54
C GLY A 94 6.97 -7.91 -20.52
N ALA A 95 6.02 -7.81 -19.59
CA ALA A 95 5.20 -6.60 -19.42
C ALA A 95 6.03 -5.42 -18.86
N GLU A 96 5.62 -4.18 -19.14
CA GLU A 96 6.20 -2.99 -18.52
C GLU A 96 5.45 -2.69 -17.22
N ILE A 97 6.18 -2.66 -16.10
CA ILE A 97 5.71 -2.15 -14.81
C ILE A 97 6.07 -0.68 -14.74
N GLY A 98 5.07 0.19 -14.65
CA GLY A 98 5.24 1.61 -14.41
C GLY A 98 5.44 1.95 -12.95
N GLY A 99 5.34 3.23 -12.60
CA GLY A 99 5.36 3.73 -11.23
C GLY A 99 6.21 4.97 -11.07
N TYR A 100 6.72 5.18 -9.85
CA TYR A 100 7.51 6.37 -9.53
C TYR A 100 8.78 6.03 -8.75
N ILE A 101 9.81 6.84 -8.98
CA ILE A 101 10.99 6.94 -8.11
C ILE A 101 10.93 8.31 -7.46
N LEU A 102 10.98 8.34 -6.13
CA LEU A 102 11.15 9.56 -5.36
C LEU A 102 12.54 9.54 -4.72
N GLU A 103 13.26 10.65 -4.84
CA GLU A 103 14.63 10.77 -4.31
C GLU A 103 14.93 12.23 -3.92
N PRO A 104 15.93 12.50 -3.09
CA PRO A 104 16.38 13.86 -2.82
C PRO A 104 16.75 14.56 -4.13
N ALA A 105 16.32 15.81 -4.32
CA ALA A 105 16.64 16.55 -5.52
C ALA A 105 18.15 16.76 -5.65
N GLY A 106 18.72 16.40 -6.79
CA GLY A 106 20.15 16.49 -7.05
C GLY A 106 20.98 15.26 -6.67
N SER A 107 20.34 14.19 -6.15
CA SER A 107 21.02 12.96 -5.70
C SER A 107 21.04 11.84 -6.75
N GLU A 108 20.78 12.16 -8.01
CA GLU A 108 20.60 11.16 -9.08
C GLU A 108 21.78 10.20 -9.26
N ASN A 109 22.97 10.63 -8.84
CA ASN A 109 24.23 9.89 -8.98
C ASN A 109 24.80 9.43 -7.62
N GLU A 110 24.02 9.52 -6.56
CA GLU A 110 24.43 9.12 -5.22
C GLU A 110 23.94 7.74 -4.86
N LYS A 111 24.76 6.94 -4.20
CA LYS A 111 24.33 5.69 -3.56
C LYS A 111 23.57 6.04 -2.28
N LEU A 112 22.32 5.65 -2.21
CA LEU A 112 21.43 5.95 -1.10
C LEU A 112 20.81 4.68 -0.52
N THR A 113 20.44 4.75 0.76
CA THR A 113 19.43 3.85 1.35
C THR A 113 18.24 3.80 0.40
N THR A 114 17.75 2.62 0.08
CA THR A 114 16.71 2.45 -0.94
C THR A 114 15.53 1.67 -0.37
N MET A 115 14.32 2.19 -0.59
CA MET A 115 13.08 1.58 -0.13
C MET A 115 12.29 1.06 -1.33
N LEU A 116 11.90 -0.23 -1.31
CA LEU A 116 10.79 -0.72 -2.11
C LEU A 116 9.51 -0.38 -1.35
N TYR A 117 8.63 0.41 -1.94
CA TYR A 117 7.36 0.81 -1.37
C TYR A 117 6.21 0.11 -2.11
N CYS A 118 5.66 -0.94 -1.53
CA CYS A 118 4.45 -1.60 -2.00
C CYS A 118 3.24 -0.82 -1.50
N HIS A 119 2.54 -0.12 -2.43
CA HIS A 119 1.43 0.75 -2.07
C HIS A 119 0.15 -0.03 -1.71
N GLY A 120 -0.68 0.57 -0.87
CA GLY A 120 -2.02 0.07 -0.55
C GLY A 120 -3.00 0.19 -1.71
N GLY A 121 -4.28 -0.09 -1.42
CA GLY A 121 -5.34 0.02 -2.41
C GLY A 121 -6.03 -1.29 -2.77
N ALA A 122 -6.06 -2.24 -1.82
CA ALA A 122 -6.83 -3.47 -1.92
C ALA A 122 -6.54 -4.31 -3.19
N PHE A 123 -5.31 -4.23 -3.70
CA PHE A 123 -4.84 -4.85 -4.96
C PHE A 123 -5.56 -4.37 -6.22
N PHE A 124 -6.51 -3.45 -6.15
CA PHE A 124 -7.27 -2.95 -7.31
C PHE A 124 -7.21 -1.43 -7.51
N MET A 125 -6.70 -0.67 -6.55
CA MET A 125 -6.46 0.76 -6.70
C MET A 125 -5.00 1.02 -7.09
N PRO A 126 -4.74 2.00 -7.96
CA PRO A 126 -3.38 2.44 -8.28
C PRO A 126 -2.77 3.24 -7.13
N ILE A 127 -1.51 3.63 -7.27
CA ILE A 127 -0.80 4.49 -6.32
C ILE A 127 -1.66 5.72 -5.97
N LEU A 128 -1.86 5.94 -4.67
CA LEU A 128 -2.63 7.06 -4.16
C LEU A 128 -1.73 8.30 -3.99
N PRO A 129 -2.26 9.53 -4.16
CA PRO A 129 -1.52 10.74 -3.82
C PRO A 129 -1.03 10.79 -2.36
N SER A 130 -1.78 10.20 -1.43
CA SER A 130 -1.37 10.04 -0.02
C SER A 130 -0.13 9.19 0.14
N SER A 131 -0.05 8.05 -0.55
CA SER A 131 1.15 7.19 -0.53
C SER A 131 2.37 7.92 -1.10
N LEU A 132 2.19 8.76 -2.14
CA LEU A 132 3.27 9.63 -2.64
C LEU A 132 3.68 10.67 -1.59
N GLY A 133 2.74 11.19 -0.80
CA GLY A 133 3.02 12.10 0.31
C GLY A 133 3.88 11.44 1.39
N CYS A 134 3.48 10.25 1.84
CA CYS A 134 4.24 9.46 2.82
C CYS A 134 5.63 9.10 2.29
N ALA A 135 5.74 8.66 1.04
CA ALA A 135 7.03 8.37 0.41
C ALA A 135 7.95 9.60 0.36
N ALA A 136 7.40 10.76 0.00
CA ALA A 136 8.17 12.02 -0.01
C ALA A 136 8.64 12.43 1.39
N TYR A 137 7.86 12.13 2.43
CA TYR A 137 8.27 12.34 3.82
C TYR A 137 9.50 11.46 4.17
N TYR A 138 9.47 10.17 3.83
CA TYR A 138 10.63 9.29 4.03
C TYR A 138 11.86 9.77 3.26
N VAL A 139 11.69 10.18 1.99
CA VAL A 139 12.79 10.74 1.19
C VAL A 139 13.47 11.90 1.91
N LYS A 140 12.70 12.84 2.48
CA LYS A 140 13.23 14.03 3.17
C LYS A 140 13.92 13.68 4.48
N GLU A 141 13.30 12.83 5.29
CA GLU A 141 13.74 12.57 6.67
C GLU A 141 14.87 11.55 6.76
N LEU A 142 14.97 10.63 5.79
CA LEU A 142 15.99 9.57 5.75
C LEU A 142 17.06 9.81 4.68
N ASN A 143 16.94 10.85 3.85
CA ASN A 143 17.79 11.02 2.66
C ASN A 143 17.88 9.74 1.82
N CYS A 144 16.73 9.08 1.57
CA CYS A 144 16.65 7.80 0.89
C CYS A 144 16.04 7.93 -0.52
N ARG A 145 16.13 6.87 -1.30
CA ARG A 145 15.42 6.70 -2.57
C ARG A 145 14.29 5.71 -2.41
N VAL A 146 13.09 6.04 -2.91
CA VAL A 146 11.89 5.20 -2.83
C VAL A 146 11.48 4.77 -4.23
N PHE A 147 11.38 3.45 -4.45
CA PHE A 147 10.82 2.84 -5.64
C PHE A 147 9.39 2.39 -5.34
N MET A 148 8.43 2.95 -6.07
CA MET A 148 7.01 2.64 -5.94
C MET A 148 6.50 2.03 -7.26
N PRO A 149 6.45 0.69 -7.39
CA PRO A 149 5.86 0.07 -8.57
C PRO A 149 4.36 0.29 -8.61
N GLU A 150 3.84 0.66 -9.77
CA GLU A 150 2.42 0.58 -10.12
C GLU A 150 2.15 -0.87 -10.55
N TYR A 151 2.10 -1.79 -9.59
CA TYR A 151 1.88 -3.21 -9.89
C TYR A 151 0.53 -3.45 -10.57
N ARG A 152 0.46 -4.47 -11.40
CA ARG A 152 -0.75 -4.79 -12.16
C ARG A 152 -1.87 -5.25 -11.23
N LEU A 153 -3.06 -4.66 -11.42
CA LEU A 153 -4.16 -4.70 -10.47
C LEU A 153 -5.19 -5.78 -10.78
N THR A 154 -5.83 -6.30 -9.73
CA THR A 154 -7.02 -7.15 -9.82
C THR A 154 -8.21 -6.33 -10.35
N PRO A 155 -9.27 -6.98 -10.86
CA PRO A 155 -9.42 -8.41 -11.11
C PRO A 155 -8.72 -8.89 -12.40
N ALA A 156 -8.16 -7.98 -13.21
CA ALA A 156 -7.53 -8.35 -14.48
C ALA A 156 -6.24 -9.14 -14.28
N ASN A 157 -5.54 -8.90 -13.19
CA ASN A 157 -4.27 -9.53 -12.87
C ASN A 157 -4.29 -10.00 -11.40
N PRO A 158 -4.89 -11.17 -11.10
CA PRO A 158 -4.90 -11.71 -9.74
C PRO A 158 -3.50 -12.24 -9.35
N TYR A 159 -3.37 -12.77 -8.13
CA TYR A 159 -2.17 -13.48 -7.69
C TYR A 159 -1.70 -14.49 -8.79
N PRO A 160 -0.40 -14.64 -9.08
CA PRO A 160 0.72 -13.97 -8.42
C PRO A 160 1.20 -12.68 -9.13
N THR A 161 0.42 -12.11 -10.05
CA THR A 161 0.89 -10.98 -10.86
C THR A 161 1.29 -9.77 -10.02
N PRO A 162 0.49 -9.27 -9.03
CA PRO A 162 0.87 -8.09 -8.25
C PRO A 162 2.17 -8.30 -7.45
N VAL A 163 2.32 -9.43 -6.78
CA VAL A 163 3.54 -9.73 -6.02
C VAL A 163 4.76 -9.91 -6.93
N ASN A 164 4.59 -10.57 -8.08
CA ASN A 164 5.67 -10.71 -9.06
C ASN A 164 6.16 -9.36 -9.57
N ASP A 165 5.26 -8.41 -9.81
CA ASP A 165 5.62 -7.06 -10.24
C ASP A 165 6.41 -6.31 -9.15
N CYS A 166 6.00 -6.43 -7.89
CA CYS A 166 6.74 -5.87 -6.76
C CYS A 166 8.12 -6.53 -6.61
N TYR A 167 8.19 -7.85 -6.74
CA TYR A 167 9.46 -8.59 -6.63
C TYR A 167 10.41 -8.32 -7.81
N ASP A 168 9.89 -8.22 -9.04
CA ASP A 168 10.69 -7.84 -10.21
C ASP A 168 11.22 -6.40 -10.07
N THR A 169 10.45 -5.52 -9.39
CA THR A 169 10.94 -4.19 -9.00
C THR A 169 12.04 -4.27 -7.95
N LEU A 170 11.96 -5.20 -6.98
CA LEU A 170 13.04 -5.42 -6.03
C LEU A 170 14.33 -5.89 -6.73
N LYS A 171 14.22 -6.81 -7.70
CA LYS A 171 15.37 -7.21 -8.53
C LYS A 171 15.96 -6.03 -9.30
N TYR A 172 15.11 -5.22 -9.91
CA TYR A 172 15.55 -4.03 -10.63
C TYR A 172 16.29 -3.04 -9.73
N LEU A 173 15.75 -2.75 -8.54
CA LEU A 173 16.41 -1.83 -7.62
C LEU A 173 17.72 -2.40 -7.06
N ALA A 174 17.84 -3.71 -6.87
CA ALA A 174 19.08 -4.36 -6.45
C ALA A 174 20.21 -4.20 -7.49
N GLU A 175 19.84 -4.18 -8.76
CA GLU A 175 20.78 -3.96 -9.88
C GLU A 175 20.97 -2.47 -10.21
N TYR A 176 20.15 -1.59 -9.65
CA TYR A 176 20.22 -0.16 -9.94
C TYR A 176 21.50 0.43 -9.38
N LYS A 177 22.32 0.99 -10.27
CA LYS A 177 23.69 1.46 -9.98
C LYS A 177 23.84 2.31 -8.71
N TYR A 178 22.82 3.04 -8.36
CA TYR A 178 22.81 3.99 -7.25
C TYR A 178 22.03 3.51 -6.03
N THR A 179 21.69 2.22 -5.98
CA THR A 179 21.21 1.55 -4.77
C THR A 179 22.40 1.17 -3.88
N ASP A 180 22.31 1.46 -2.60
CA ASP A 180 23.15 0.84 -1.59
C ASP A 180 22.48 -0.49 -1.18
N THR A 181 22.98 -1.60 -1.71
CA THR A 181 22.38 -2.93 -1.49
C THR A 181 22.49 -3.43 -0.05
N GLU A 182 23.37 -2.82 0.75
CA GLU A 182 23.49 -3.08 2.19
C GLU A 182 22.46 -2.29 3.01
N LYS A 183 21.64 -1.44 2.36
CA LYS A 183 20.67 -0.54 3.00
C LYS A 183 19.34 -0.54 2.27
N VAL A 184 18.79 -1.72 2.02
CA VAL A 184 17.48 -1.87 1.38
C VAL A 184 16.40 -2.07 2.42
N ILE A 185 15.31 -1.33 2.31
CA ILE A 185 14.11 -1.42 3.15
C ILE A 185 12.97 -1.96 2.29
N ILE A 186 12.22 -2.94 2.81
CA ILE A 186 10.97 -3.40 2.20
C ILE A 186 9.80 -2.85 3.01
N TYR A 187 8.99 -2.02 2.39
CA TYR A 187 7.86 -1.31 3.01
C TYR A 187 6.56 -1.65 2.31
N GLY A 188 5.47 -1.79 3.07
CA GLY A 188 4.14 -1.91 2.51
C GLY A 188 3.04 -1.45 3.45
N GLU A 189 1.99 -0.86 2.88
CA GLU A 189 0.80 -0.41 3.60
C GLU A 189 -0.45 -1.16 3.12
N SER A 190 -1.36 -1.55 4.01
CA SER A 190 -2.62 -2.21 3.67
C SER A 190 -2.40 -3.47 2.81
N ALA A 191 -3.01 -3.56 1.63
CA ALA A 191 -2.74 -4.61 0.65
C ALA A 191 -1.27 -4.64 0.19
N GLY A 192 -0.60 -3.49 0.16
CA GLY A 192 0.84 -3.42 -0.08
C GLY A 192 1.65 -4.02 1.06
N GLY A 193 1.11 -4.08 2.28
CA GLY A 193 1.69 -4.80 3.41
C GLY A 193 1.75 -6.30 3.18
N ASP A 194 0.69 -6.86 2.60
CA ASP A 194 0.66 -8.25 2.13
C ASP A 194 1.75 -8.49 1.07
N LEU A 195 1.75 -7.66 0.00
CA LEU A 195 2.75 -7.76 -1.06
C LEU A 195 4.19 -7.60 -0.55
N ALA A 196 4.42 -6.71 0.41
CA ALA A 196 5.73 -6.51 1.01
C ALA A 196 6.18 -7.74 1.83
N ALA A 197 5.26 -8.37 2.57
CA ALA A 197 5.54 -9.60 3.29
C ALA A 197 5.82 -10.77 2.33
N GLU A 198 5.02 -10.93 1.26
CA GLU A 198 5.26 -11.91 0.22
C GLU A 198 6.64 -11.72 -0.44
N VAL A 199 6.96 -10.47 -0.83
CA VAL A 199 8.25 -10.10 -1.42
C VAL A 199 9.41 -10.38 -0.48
N MET A 200 9.26 -10.16 0.83
CA MET A 200 10.29 -10.46 1.82
C MET A 200 10.59 -11.97 1.88
N HIS A 201 9.55 -12.81 1.85
CA HIS A 201 9.73 -14.27 1.79
C HIS A 201 10.40 -14.72 0.49
N MET A 202 9.99 -14.17 -0.67
CA MET A 202 10.61 -14.48 -1.97
C MET A 202 12.08 -14.03 -2.01
N CYS A 203 12.38 -12.84 -1.45
CA CYS A 203 13.73 -12.29 -1.36
C CYS A 203 14.66 -13.20 -0.55
N ARG A 204 14.18 -13.70 0.59
CA ARG A 204 14.91 -14.67 1.41
C ARG A 204 15.13 -15.99 0.67
N ASP A 205 14.09 -16.56 0.06
CA ASP A 205 14.13 -17.88 -0.57
C ASP A 205 15.03 -17.90 -1.81
N GLU A 206 15.13 -16.77 -2.53
CA GLU A 206 16.02 -16.62 -3.68
C GLU A 206 17.41 -16.06 -3.31
N ASP A 207 17.66 -15.74 -2.02
CA ASP A 207 18.91 -15.09 -1.52
C ASP A 207 19.31 -13.87 -2.37
N LEU A 208 18.30 -13.05 -2.75
CA LEU A 208 18.50 -11.93 -3.67
C LEU A 208 19.34 -10.81 -3.05
N LEU A 209 18.99 -10.43 -1.83
CA LEU A 209 19.67 -9.42 -1.01
C LEU A 209 19.21 -9.55 0.45
N LYS A 210 19.89 -8.84 1.36
CA LYS A 210 19.54 -8.83 2.79
C LYS A 210 18.97 -7.47 3.16
N PRO A 211 17.64 -7.31 3.16
CA PRO A 211 17.04 -6.05 3.61
C PRO A 211 17.44 -5.74 5.05
N VAL A 212 17.66 -4.47 5.36
CA VAL A 212 18.02 -4.04 6.73
C VAL A 212 16.80 -3.82 7.62
N ALA A 213 15.62 -3.62 7.01
CA ALA A 213 14.37 -3.41 7.72
C ALA A 213 13.17 -3.85 6.87
N HIS A 214 12.11 -4.30 7.56
CA HIS A 214 10.82 -4.60 6.96
C HIS A 214 9.72 -3.83 7.70
N MET A 215 8.93 -3.02 6.97
CA MET A 215 7.88 -2.18 7.55
C MET A 215 6.51 -2.53 7.02
N LEU A 216 5.58 -2.80 7.91
CA LEU A 216 4.20 -3.22 7.62
C LEU A 216 3.22 -2.27 8.30
N ILE A 217 2.55 -1.44 7.53
CA ILE A 217 1.66 -0.39 8.02
C ILE A 217 0.21 -0.83 7.81
N TYR A 218 -0.55 -0.98 8.90
CA TYR A 218 -1.90 -1.57 8.94
C TYR A 218 -2.09 -2.67 7.88
N PRO A 219 -1.21 -3.70 7.89
CA PRO A 219 -1.11 -4.61 6.77
C PRO A 219 -2.29 -5.58 6.66
N VAL A 220 -2.60 -5.98 5.45
CA VAL A 220 -3.32 -7.22 5.17
C VAL A 220 -2.34 -8.37 5.40
N THR A 221 -2.72 -9.40 6.16
CA THR A 221 -1.83 -10.52 6.49
C THR A 221 -2.50 -11.89 6.46
N ASP A 222 -3.85 -11.93 6.54
CA ASP A 222 -4.60 -13.18 6.59
C ASP A 222 -5.96 -13.06 5.88
N CYS A 223 -6.33 -14.07 5.12
CA CYS A 223 -7.64 -14.20 4.50
C CYS A 223 -8.71 -14.82 5.41
N ALA A 224 -8.32 -15.29 6.59
CA ALA A 224 -9.24 -15.87 7.57
C ALA A 224 -10.22 -14.83 8.14
N GLN A 225 -11.45 -15.28 8.45
CA GLN A 225 -12.54 -14.40 8.86
C GLN A 225 -12.93 -14.55 10.33
N HIS A 226 -11.99 -15.00 11.18
CA HIS A 226 -12.27 -15.33 12.59
C HIS A 226 -11.80 -14.25 13.58
N TYR A 227 -11.14 -13.19 13.12
CA TYR A 227 -10.63 -12.10 13.95
C TYR A 227 -11.75 -11.24 14.52
N ALA A 228 -11.65 -10.87 15.80
CA ALA A 228 -12.67 -10.06 16.48
C ALA A 228 -12.82 -8.67 15.86
N SER A 229 -11.73 -8.05 15.44
CA SER A 229 -11.73 -6.72 14.80
C SER A 229 -12.56 -6.67 13.52
N LEU A 230 -12.70 -7.79 12.78
CA LEU A 230 -13.58 -7.88 11.60
C LEU A 230 -15.07 -7.68 11.93
N THR A 231 -15.48 -7.99 13.16
CA THR A 231 -16.85 -7.78 13.63
C THR A 231 -16.99 -6.50 14.41
N GLU A 232 -15.99 -6.16 15.23
CA GLU A 232 -15.96 -4.94 16.04
C GLU A 232 -15.99 -3.69 15.16
N TYR A 233 -15.21 -3.70 14.06
CA TYR A 233 -15.09 -2.58 13.12
C TYR A 233 -15.69 -2.90 11.75
N GLU A 234 -16.75 -3.70 11.70
CA GLU A 234 -17.37 -4.22 10.48
C GLU A 234 -17.69 -3.14 9.43
N HIS A 235 -18.01 -1.92 9.88
CA HIS A 235 -18.39 -0.78 9.06
C HIS A 235 -17.40 0.39 9.18
N ALA A 236 -16.13 0.12 9.49
CA ALA A 236 -15.08 1.14 9.51
C ALA A 236 -14.71 1.60 8.10
N THR A 237 -13.68 2.45 7.98
CA THR A 237 -13.19 2.96 6.68
C THR A 237 -12.84 1.85 5.68
N TRP A 238 -12.34 0.71 6.19
CA TRP A 238 -12.20 -0.55 5.47
C TRP A 238 -13.15 -1.57 6.08
N SER A 239 -14.20 -1.96 5.35
CA SER A 239 -15.24 -2.83 5.91
C SER A 239 -14.85 -4.31 5.84
N ARG A 240 -15.51 -5.13 6.68
CA ARG A 240 -15.39 -6.58 6.62
C ARG A 240 -15.75 -7.13 5.23
N GLU A 241 -16.81 -6.62 4.62
CA GLU A 241 -17.27 -7.09 3.31
C GLU A 241 -16.27 -6.70 2.20
N ALA A 242 -15.70 -5.50 2.29
CA ALA A 242 -14.62 -5.08 1.39
C ALA A 242 -13.39 -6.00 1.51
N ASN A 243 -13.03 -6.38 2.74
CA ASN A 243 -11.93 -7.31 2.99
C ASN A 243 -12.18 -8.68 2.36
N LEU A 244 -13.38 -9.24 2.52
CA LEU A 244 -13.77 -10.50 1.89
C LEU A 244 -13.70 -10.45 0.36
N ASN A 245 -14.21 -9.38 -0.24
CA ASN A 245 -14.23 -9.23 -1.69
C ASN A 245 -12.84 -8.95 -2.26
N MET A 246 -12.00 -8.23 -1.55
CA MET A 246 -10.59 -8.03 -1.89
C MET A 246 -9.86 -9.38 -2.03
N TRP A 247 -9.98 -10.26 -1.03
CA TRP A 247 -9.35 -11.58 -1.07
C TRP A 247 -9.89 -12.46 -2.19
N LYS A 248 -11.21 -12.43 -2.47
CA LYS A 248 -11.78 -13.12 -3.63
C LYS A 248 -11.16 -12.68 -4.95
N LEU A 249 -10.92 -11.37 -5.11
CA LEU A 249 -10.29 -10.83 -6.31
C LEU A 249 -8.81 -11.21 -6.39
N TYR A 250 -8.09 -11.18 -5.26
CA TYR A 250 -6.68 -11.46 -5.24
C TYR A 250 -6.38 -12.94 -5.47
N LEU A 251 -7.08 -13.82 -4.77
CA LEU A 251 -6.91 -15.27 -4.88
C LEU A 251 -7.58 -15.88 -6.12
N ASP A 252 -8.47 -15.14 -6.79
CA ASP A 252 -9.21 -15.59 -7.98
C ASP A 252 -9.94 -16.93 -7.75
N GLY A 253 -10.58 -17.06 -6.57
CA GLY A 253 -11.32 -18.25 -6.16
C GLY A 253 -10.48 -19.49 -5.86
N ARG A 254 -9.16 -19.37 -5.79
CA ARG A 254 -8.24 -20.48 -5.45
C ARG A 254 -8.09 -20.60 -3.93
N GLU A 255 -7.74 -21.79 -3.48
CA GLU A 255 -7.43 -22.06 -2.07
C GLU A 255 -6.09 -21.41 -1.69
N ALA A 256 -6.11 -20.57 -0.65
CA ALA A 256 -4.92 -19.84 -0.18
C ALA A 256 -3.75 -20.77 0.18
N SER A 257 -4.04 -21.91 0.83
CA SER A 257 -3.04 -22.90 1.23
C SER A 257 -2.32 -23.59 0.06
N ALA A 258 -2.89 -23.51 -1.15
CA ALA A 258 -2.29 -24.05 -2.35
C ALA A 258 -1.42 -23.02 -3.10
N LEU A 259 -1.38 -21.76 -2.63
CA LEU A 259 -0.68 -20.66 -3.28
C LEU A 259 0.53 -20.23 -2.42
N PRO A 260 1.77 -20.49 -2.88
CA PRO A 260 2.94 -20.06 -2.14
C PRO A 260 2.94 -18.54 -2.00
N TYR A 261 3.28 -18.04 -0.82
CA TYR A 261 3.37 -16.63 -0.45
C TYR A 261 2.07 -15.81 -0.42
N ALA A 262 0.94 -16.26 -1.03
CA ALA A 262 -0.26 -15.46 -1.22
C ALA A 262 -0.93 -14.95 0.08
N VAL A 263 -0.62 -15.53 1.21
CA VAL A 263 -1.14 -15.15 2.53
C VAL A 263 -0.01 -15.22 3.55
N PRO A 264 0.52 -14.10 4.03
CA PRO A 264 1.65 -14.06 4.96
C PRO A 264 1.44 -14.89 6.22
N MET A 265 0.22 -14.94 6.74
CA MET A 265 -0.10 -15.73 7.94
C MET A 265 0.08 -17.24 7.73
N LEU A 266 0.14 -17.75 6.51
CA LEU A 266 0.38 -19.15 6.21
C LEU A 266 1.87 -19.51 6.04
N MET A 267 2.77 -18.51 6.03
CA MET A 267 4.23 -18.76 5.93
C MET A 267 4.78 -19.35 7.22
N GLU A 268 5.77 -20.24 7.11
CA GLU A 268 6.36 -20.95 8.25
C GLU A 268 7.87 -20.76 8.41
N ASN A 269 8.52 -20.09 7.46
CA ASN A 269 9.95 -19.83 7.55
C ASN A 269 10.23 -18.33 7.59
N TYR A 270 10.92 -17.87 8.63
CA TYR A 270 11.32 -16.48 8.86
C TYR A 270 12.85 -16.37 9.11
N GLU A 271 13.61 -17.38 8.71
CA GLU A 271 15.07 -17.37 8.85
C GLU A 271 15.67 -16.16 8.13
N ASN A 272 16.63 -15.49 8.76
CA ASN A 272 17.30 -14.30 8.23
C ASN A 272 16.38 -13.10 7.92
N PHE A 273 15.20 -13.02 8.53
CA PHE A 273 14.40 -11.80 8.44
C PHE A 273 15.11 -10.64 9.14
N PRO A 274 15.06 -9.44 8.57
CA PRO A 274 15.52 -8.23 9.25
C PRO A 274 14.60 -7.87 10.42
N PRO A 275 14.97 -6.90 11.27
CA PRO A 275 14.01 -6.28 12.19
C PRO A 275 12.75 -5.81 11.45
N VAL A 276 11.59 -6.08 12.07
CA VAL A 276 10.26 -5.76 11.51
C VAL A 276 9.59 -4.69 12.34
N TYR A 277 9.05 -3.68 11.68
CA TYR A 277 8.11 -2.73 12.27
C TYR A 277 6.71 -3.06 11.76
N ILE A 278 5.77 -3.31 12.65
CA ILE A 278 4.38 -3.54 12.28
C ILE A 278 3.47 -2.56 13.04
N GLU A 279 2.57 -1.90 12.31
CA GLU A 279 1.77 -0.80 12.84
C GLU A 279 0.29 -1.02 12.55
N PRO A 280 -0.45 -1.71 13.42
CA PRO A 280 -1.90 -1.81 13.32
C PRO A 280 -2.56 -0.47 13.68
N SER A 281 -3.66 -0.11 12.99
CA SER A 281 -4.60 0.92 13.45
C SER A 281 -5.59 0.32 14.43
N GLU A 282 -5.89 1.02 15.56
CA GLU A 282 -6.78 0.46 16.60
C GLU A 282 -8.18 0.18 16.07
N MET A 283 -8.77 1.12 15.32
CA MET A 283 -10.15 1.03 14.85
C MET A 283 -10.21 0.56 13.38
N ASP A 284 -9.61 -0.60 13.16
CA ASP A 284 -9.46 -1.20 11.83
C ASP A 284 -9.87 -2.68 11.85
N THR A 285 -10.58 -3.11 10.82
CA THR A 285 -10.89 -4.54 10.61
C THR A 285 -9.64 -5.41 10.52
N LEU A 286 -8.50 -4.85 10.11
CA LEU A 286 -7.23 -5.57 9.93
C LEU A 286 -6.38 -5.61 11.21
N ARG A 287 -6.79 -4.93 12.31
CA ARG A 287 -6.02 -4.83 13.55
C ARG A 287 -5.53 -6.18 14.06
N ASP A 288 -6.46 -7.09 14.31
CA ASP A 288 -6.13 -8.34 15.02
C ASP A 288 -5.31 -9.31 14.16
N GLN A 289 -5.50 -9.31 12.85
CA GLN A 289 -4.67 -10.13 11.96
C GLN A 289 -3.22 -9.62 11.90
N ALA A 290 -3.01 -8.29 11.95
CA ALA A 290 -1.69 -7.70 11.99
C ALA A 290 -0.97 -8.01 13.32
N ILE A 291 -1.67 -7.93 14.47
CA ILE A 291 -1.16 -8.33 15.78
C ILE A 291 -0.80 -9.83 15.80
N ALA A 292 -1.69 -10.68 15.29
CA ALA A 292 -1.44 -12.13 15.22
C ALA A 292 -0.23 -12.46 14.34
N TYR A 293 -0.02 -11.71 13.24
CA TYR A 293 1.14 -11.88 12.39
C TYR A 293 2.44 -11.45 13.09
N ALA A 294 2.40 -10.35 13.86
CA ALA A 294 3.54 -9.93 14.69
C ALA A 294 3.91 -11.01 15.73
N GLU A 295 2.91 -11.55 16.43
CA GLU A 295 3.13 -12.64 17.38
C GLU A 295 3.71 -13.89 16.71
N LYS A 296 3.18 -14.27 15.54
CA LYS A 296 3.72 -15.37 14.77
C LYS A 296 5.19 -15.15 14.43
N MET A 297 5.58 -14.03 13.88
CA MET A 297 6.98 -13.71 13.57
C MET A 297 7.89 -13.83 14.81
N ARG A 298 7.43 -13.34 15.97
CA ARG A 298 8.17 -13.47 17.24
C ARG A 298 8.39 -14.93 17.64
N THR A 299 7.43 -15.83 17.39
CA THR A 299 7.61 -17.27 17.69
C THR A 299 8.72 -17.92 16.86
N TYR A 300 9.07 -17.32 15.71
CA TYR A 300 10.20 -17.73 14.86
C TYR A 300 11.48 -16.95 15.16
N GLY A 301 11.49 -16.13 16.21
CA GLY A 301 12.69 -15.39 16.65
C GLY A 301 12.95 -14.09 15.87
N VAL A 302 12.00 -13.58 15.10
CA VAL A 302 12.14 -12.30 14.44
C VAL A 302 12.05 -11.17 15.46
N ASP A 303 12.91 -10.16 15.35
CA ASP A 303 12.81 -8.93 16.13
C ASP A 303 11.67 -8.07 15.58
N VAL A 304 10.58 -7.97 16.36
CA VAL A 304 9.35 -7.27 15.92
C VAL A 304 9.01 -6.15 16.88
N THR A 305 9.10 -4.92 16.39
CA THR A 305 8.52 -3.72 17.00
C THR A 305 7.08 -3.58 16.53
N GLU A 306 6.13 -3.70 17.45
CA GLU A 306 4.70 -3.52 17.18
C GLU A 306 4.20 -2.24 17.84
N THR A 307 3.48 -1.41 17.08
CA THR A 307 2.93 -0.14 17.57
C THR A 307 1.49 0.02 17.11
N VAL A 308 0.53 -0.25 17.99
CA VAL A 308 -0.89 0.02 17.70
C VAL A 308 -1.14 1.52 17.81
N ILE A 309 -1.72 2.13 16.77
CA ILE A 309 -2.04 3.56 16.75
C ILE A 309 -3.44 3.79 17.29
N GLU A 310 -3.51 4.30 18.52
CA GLU A 310 -4.77 4.57 19.24
C GLU A 310 -5.66 5.57 18.48
N GLY A 311 -6.95 5.29 18.40
CA GLY A 311 -7.94 6.12 17.71
C GLY A 311 -7.79 6.21 16.20
N ALA A 312 -6.83 5.50 15.61
CA ALA A 312 -6.60 5.51 14.17
C ALA A 312 -7.53 4.52 13.44
N TYR A 313 -7.95 4.91 12.25
CA TYR A 313 -8.68 4.07 11.30
C TYR A 313 -7.80 3.65 10.13
N HIS A 314 -8.24 2.68 9.34
CA HIS A 314 -7.50 2.22 8.16
C HIS A 314 -7.19 3.35 7.18
N GLY A 315 -5.91 3.56 6.84
CA GLY A 315 -5.47 4.62 5.94
C GLY A 315 -5.45 6.02 6.56
N PHE A 316 -5.40 6.13 7.89
CA PHE A 316 -5.41 7.40 8.62
C PHE A 316 -4.27 8.34 8.24
N ASP A 317 -3.12 7.79 7.86
CA ASP A 317 -1.89 8.54 7.55
C ASP A 317 -1.94 9.30 6.22
N GLY A 318 -2.98 9.11 5.42
CA GLY A 318 -3.32 10.01 4.33
C GLY A 318 -3.65 11.44 4.78
N ASN A 319 -3.93 11.67 6.05
CA ASN A 319 -4.24 12.98 6.65
C ASN A 319 -2.98 13.66 7.19
N MET A 320 -2.01 13.92 6.34
CA MET A 320 -0.66 14.38 6.69
C MET A 320 -0.61 15.69 7.50
N ASP A 321 -1.69 16.48 7.52
CA ASP A 321 -1.80 17.70 8.32
C ASP A 321 -2.13 17.42 9.80
N SER A 322 -2.62 16.21 10.13
CA SER A 322 -2.96 15.79 11.50
C SER A 322 -1.71 15.65 12.38
N GLU A 323 -1.80 16.12 13.62
CA GLU A 323 -0.71 15.96 14.59
C GLU A 323 -0.45 14.49 14.93
N LEU A 324 -1.49 13.65 15.00
CA LEU A 324 -1.34 12.21 15.17
C LEU A 324 -0.49 11.61 14.04
N VAL A 325 -0.81 11.96 12.79
CA VAL A 325 -0.07 11.45 11.63
C VAL A 325 1.38 11.90 11.63
N LYS A 326 1.64 13.17 11.95
CA LYS A 326 3.02 13.70 12.04
C LYS A 326 3.85 12.93 13.06
N ARG A 327 3.31 12.73 14.28
CA ARG A 327 4.00 11.95 15.33
C ARG A 327 4.24 10.50 14.91
N THR A 328 3.28 9.89 14.23
CA THR A 328 3.39 8.50 13.76
C THR A 328 4.47 8.37 12.68
N LEU A 329 4.47 9.26 11.69
CA LEU A 329 5.51 9.28 10.66
C LEU A 329 6.90 9.54 11.25
N GLU A 330 7.00 10.44 12.23
CA GLU A 330 8.26 10.68 12.95
C GLU A 330 8.74 9.43 13.72
N ALA A 331 7.83 8.71 14.37
CA ALA A 331 8.15 7.47 15.07
C ALA A 331 8.69 6.39 14.11
N ARG A 332 8.04 6.21 12.95
CA ARG A 332 8.50 5.30 11.88
C ARG A 332 9.92 5.65 11.41
N VAL A 333 10.17 6.93 11.16
CA VAL A 333 11.50 7.44 10.75
C VAL A 333 12.54 7.22 11.85
N ASN A 334 12.20 7.50 13.12
CA ASN A 334 13.12 7.31 14.24
C ASN A 334 13.49 5.83 14.42
N TRP A 335 12.52 4.91 14.25
CA TRP A 335 12.81 3.48 14.25
C TRP A 335 13.79 3.10 13.14
N LEU A 336 13.58 3.52 11.90
CA LEU A 336 14.51 3.27 10.79
C LEU A 336 15.91 3.83 11.05
N LYS A 337 16.02 5.04 11.61
CA LYS A 337 17.31 5.63 12.00
C LYS A 337 18.04 4.84 13.09
N THR A 338 17.31 4.12 13.95
CA THR A 338 17.90 3.22 14.93
C THR A 338 18.52 2.01 14.26
N ILE A 339 17.78 1.37 13.34
CA ILE A 339 18.28 0.23 12.56
C ILE A 339 19.54 0.60 11.75
N GLU A 340 19.55 1.76 11.09
CA GLU A 340 20.73 2.21 10.34
C GLU A 340 21.98 2.41 11.21
N LYS A 341 21.84 2.83 12.46
CA LYS A 341 22.96 2.98 13.40
C LYS A 341 23.49 1.64 13.88
N GLU A 342 22.61 0.68 14.14
CA GLU A 342 22.98 -0.66 14.59
C GLU A 342 23.71 -1.45 13.51
N SER A 343 23.35 -1.26 12.23
CA SER A 343 24.03 -1.89 11.10
C SER A 343 25.45 -1.35 10.82
N GLN A 344 25.84 -0.22 11.44
CA GLN A 344 27.16 0.40 11.28
C GLN A 344 28.15 0.02 12.39
N ASN A 345 27.69 -0.66 13.45
CA ASN A 345 28.50 -1.10 14.59
C ASN A 345 28.75 -2.61 14.52
#